data_61e8b52564f9ac4b8225fc4620ceb136
#
_entry.id   61e8b52564f9ac4b8225fc4620ceb136
#
_cell.length_a   1.000
_cell.length_b   1.000
_cell.length_c   1.000
_cell.angle_alpha   90.00
_cell.angle_beta   90.00
_cell.angle_gamma   90.00
#
_symmetry.space_group_name_H-M   'P 1'
#
loop_
_entity.id
_entity.type
_entity.pdbx_description
1 polymer ?
#
loop_
_entity_poly.entity_id
_entity_poly.type
_entity_poly.pdbx_seq_one_letter_code
_entity_poly.pdbx_strand_id
1 'polypeptide(L)' 'MTKAQRFADEAIYILQLNSRDAVKYIQRNAGCDEVTATSVFKSAVVPNRAK' A
#
# COMPACT_ATOMS: atom_id res chain seq x y z
N MET A 1 -0.34 11.68 6.68
CA MET A 1 -0.21 10.45 5.87
C MET A 1 1.11 10.45 5.12
N THR A 2 1.80 9.35 5.16
CA THR A 2 3.08 9.27 4.45
C THR A 2 2.85 9.02 2.96
N LYS A 3 3.90 9.28 2.18
CA LYS A 3 3.85 9.04 0.75
C LYS A 3 3.52 7.57 0.45
N ALA A 4 4.15 6.66 1.19
CA ALA A 4 3.91 5.24 0.99
C ALA A 4 2.46 4.86 1.27
N GLN A 5 1.88 5.41 2.32
CA GLN A 5 0.49 5.13 2.65
C GLN A 5 -0.45 5.64 1.57
N ARG A 6 -0.14 6.80 1.04
CA ARG A 6 -0.94 7.38 -0.01
C ARG A 6 -0.95 6.48 -1.25
N PHE A 7 0.22 5.98 -1.64
CA PHE A 7 0.29 5.09 -2.79
C PHE A 7 -0.35 3.74 -2.49
N ALA A 8 -0.31 3.29 -1.23
CA ALA A 8 -0.97 2.05 -0.86
C ALA A 8 -2.48 2.19 -1.02
N ASP A 9 -3.04 3.29 -0.56
CA ASP A 9 -4.46 3.54 -0.71
C ASP A 9 -4.84 3.59 -2.18
N GLU A 10 -4.03 4.27 -2.97
CA GLU A 10 -4.27 4.38 -4.40
C GLU A 10 -4.27 3.01 -5.07
N ALA A 11 -3.28 2.20 -4.73
CA ALA A 11 -3.15 0.87 -5.33
C ALA A 11 -4.33 -0.02 -4.98
N ILE A 12 -4.83 0.09 -3.77
CA ILE A 12 -5.90 -0.77 -3.29
C ILE A 12 -7.28 -0.29 -3.74
N TYR A 13 -7.56 0.98 -3.53
CA TYR A 13 -8.92 1.49 -3.70
C TYR A 13 -9.20 2.10 -5.05
N ILE A 14 -8.19 2.60 -5.72
CA ILE A 14 -8.38 3.21 -7.03
C ILE A 14 -7.98 2.26 -8.14
N LEU A 15 -6.77 1.71 -8.07
CA LEU A 15 -6.26 0.81 -9.09
C LEU A 15 -6.70 -0.62 -8.88
N GLN A 16 -7.08 -0.96 -7.65
CA GLN A 16 -7.54 -2.29 -7.29
C GLN A 16 -6.57 -3.40 -7.68
N LEU A 17 -5.31 -3.16 -7.39
CA LEU A 17 -4.26 -4.12 -7.67
C LEU A 17 -4.28 -5.25 -6.64
N ASN A 18 -3.79 -6.44 -7.05
CA ASN A 18 -3.65 -7.52 -6.09
C ASN A 18 -2.47 -7.21 -5.17
N SER A 19 -2.28 -8.02 -4.12
CA SER A 19 -1.28 -7.71 -3.10
C SER A 19 0.13 -7.58 -3.67
N ARG A 20 0.50 -8.47 -4.58
CA ARG A 20 1.83 -8.44 -5.17
C ARG A 20 2.05 -7.16 -5.97
N ASP A 21 1.10 -6.85 -6.84
CA ASP A 21 1.21 -5.67 -7.68
C ASP A 21 1.14 -4.39 -6.86
N ALA A 22 0.31 -4.40 -5.82
CA ALA A 22 0.19 -3.23 -4.95
C ALA A 22 1.50 -2.94 -4.23
N VAL A 23 2.16 -3.99 -3.71
CA VAL A 23 3.44 -3.81 -3.05
C VAL A 23 4.48 -3.26 -4.02
N LYS A 24 4.52 -3.78 -5.23
CA LYS A 24 5.44 -3.28 -6.24
C LYS A 24 5.16 -1.82 -6.60
N TYR A 25 3.89 -1.49 -6.71
CA TYR A 25 3.48 -0.13 -7.01
C TYR A 25 3.97 0.83 -5.93
N ILE A 26 3.79 0.44 -4.67
CA ILE A 26 4.24 1.26 -3.55
C ILE A 26 5.75 1.42 -3.57
N GLN A 27 6.48 0.32 -3.77
CA GLN A 27 7.93 0.37 -3.82
C GLN A 27 8.43 1.34 -4.89
N ARG A 28 7.86 1.24 -6.05
CA ARG A 28 8.30 2.03 -7.19
C ARG A 28 7.97 3.51 -7.00
N ASN A 29 6.78 3.80 -6.54
CA ASN A 29 6.34 5.20 -6.46
C ASN A 29 6.79 5.91 -5.18
N ALA A 30 6.86 5.20 -4.07
CA ALA A 30 7.29 5.79 -2.82
C ALA A 30 8.79 5.66 -2.59
N GLY A 31 9.45 4.79 -3.34
CA GLY A 31 10.90 4.61 -3.19
C GLY A 31 11.28 3.91 -1.90
N CYS A 32 10.50 2.95 -1.46
CA CYS A 32 10.79 2.21 -0.24
C CYS A 32 11.10 0.74 -0.56
N ASP A 33 11.57 0.02 0.44
CA ASP A 33 11.91 -1.38 0.23
C ASP A 33 10.66 -2.26 0.36
N GLU A 34 10.83 -3.54 0.05
CA GLU A 34 9.72 -4.48 0.05
C GLU A 34 9.08 -4.62 1.43
N VAL A 35 9.89 -4.65 2.47
CA VAL A 35 9.39 -4.79 3.83
C VAL A 35 8.49 -3.62 4.20
N THR A 36 8.95 -2.41 3.91
CA THR A 36 8.19 -1.21 4.19
C THR A 36 6.91 -1.17 3.36
N ALA A 37 7.02 -1.48 2.08
CA ALA A 37 5.86 -1.48 1.19
C ALA A 37 4.82 -2.48 1.64
N THR A 38 5.26 -3.67 2.04
CA THR A 38 4.35 -4.71 2.51
C THR A 38 3.65 -4.28 3.79
N SER A 39 4.40 -3.68 4.69
CA SER A 39 3.85 -3.20 5.95
C SER A 39 2.79 -2.13 5.72
N VAL A 40 3.08 -1.19 4.85
CA VAL A 40 2.14 -0.12 4.51
C VAL A 40 0.90 -0.70 3.82
N PHE A 41 1.11 -1.66 2.93
CA PHE A 41 0.00 -2.31 2.24
C PHE A 41 -0.94 -2.99 3.24
N LYS A 42 -0.39 -3.72 4.18
CA LYS A 42 -1.19 -4.41 5.18
C LYS A 42 -1.98 -3.42 6.03
N SER A 43 -1.36 -2.31 6.37
CA SER A 43 -2.04 -1.26 7.14
C SER A 43 -3.21 -0.68 6.37
N ALA A 44 -3.06 -0.52 5.07
CA ALA A 44 -4.09 0.07 4.25
C ALA A 44 -5.24 -0.90 3.99
N VAL A 45 -4.93 -2.19 3.90
CA VAL A 45 -5.94 -3.21 3.64
C VAL A 45 -6.79 -3.49 4.86
N VAL A 46 -6.20 -3.43 6.03
CA VAL A 46 -6.94 -3.68 7.27
C VAL A 46 -7.71 -2.43 7.60
N PRO A 47 -8.92 -2.44 7.33
CA PRO A 47 -9.69 -1.25 7.60
C PRO A 47 -9.94 -1.15 9.04
N ASN A 48 -9.73 -0.93 9.27
CA ASN A 48 -10.01 -0.98 10.33
C ASN A 48 -11.11 -1.10 10.74
N ARG A 49 -11.18 -1.57 10.45
CA ARG A 49 -12.04 -1.81 10.62
C ARG A 49 -12.37 -1.91 11.76
N ALA A 50 -11.99 -1.62 12.16
CA ALA A 50 -12.30 -1.61 13.23
C ALA A 50 -13.18 -1.11 13.70
N LYS A 51 -13.40 -0.94 13.55
CA LYS A 51 -13.99 -0.64 14.04
C LYS A 51 -14.45 -0.76 14.26
#